data_9085e2334d20430956ea3f8d8d40e0af
#
_entry.id   9085e2334d20430956ea3f8d8d40e0af
#
_cell.length_a   1.000
_cell.length_b   1.000
_cell.length_c   1.000
_cell.angle_alpha   90.00
_cell.angle_beta   90.00
_cell.angle_gamma   90.00
#
_symmetry.space_group_name_H-M   'P 1'
#
loop_
_entity.id
_entity.type
_entity.pdbx_description
1 polymer ?
#
loop_
_entity_poly.entity_id
_entity_poly.type
_entity_poly.pdbx_seq_one_letter_code
_entity_poly.pdbx_strand_id
1 'polypeptide(L)'
;VKPQVLDEVVEQLAPLAGEGTMVMSMLAGVQLESLQARFPDARGCVRVMPNLAVSLGKAPIGLAAQGLDEDTRGALLDFYLPLGTPEWVGEDSFDLVTALVGSGPAFVYRFIDALGAAATRLGLPEDEARRLALSMVEGAADLASRSPHDPGQLADMVASKGGTTRAGLDVLDDSEALSRLLTQCLRAARDRGAEMAREARK
;
A
#
# COMPACT_ATOMS: atom_id res chain seq x y z
N VAL A 1 -11.54 -4.77 13.22
CA VAL A 1 -11.93 -3.72 14.20
C VAL A 1 -11.32 -2.40 13.81
N LYS A 2 -11.82 -1.29 14.33
CA LYS A 2 -11.26 0.04 14.14
C LYS A 2 -10.34 0.39 15.34
N PRO A 3 -9.33 1.27 15.20
CA PRO A 3 -8.45 1.65 16.31
C PRO A 3 -9.21 2.11 17.55
N GLN A 4 -10.36 2.79 17.39
CA GLN A 4 -11.15 3.36 18.48
C GLN A 4 -11.79 2.31 19.44
N VAL A 5 -11.94 1.08 19.00
CA VAL A 5 -12.50 -0.03 19.81
C VAL A 5 -11.42 -1.04 20.20
N LEU A 6 -10.14 -0.68 20.05
CA LEU A 6 -9.04 -1.61 20.31
C LEU A 6 -9.04 -2.08 21.77
N ASP A 7 -9.20 -1.18 22.74
CA ASP A 7 -9.13 -1.52 24.15
C ASP A 7 -10.28 -2.45 24.58
N GLU A 8 -11.49 -2.24 24.06
CA GLU A 8 -12.64 -3.15 24.30
C GLU A 8 -12.35 -4.56 23.74
N VAL A 9 -11.69 -4.65 22.59
CA VAL A 9 -11.32 -5.93 21.99
C VAL A 9 -10.17 -6.59 22.74
N VAL A 10 -9.22 -5.80 23.24
CA VAL A 10 -8.09 -6.29 24.06
C VAL A 10 -8.58 -6.94 25.34
N GLU A 11 -9.54 -6.36 26.05
CA GLU A 11 -10.11 -6.95 27.26
C GLU A 11 -10.61 -8.38 27.04
N GLN A 12 -11.13 -8.67 25.84
CA GLN A 12 -11.67 -9.99 25.49
C GLN A 12 -10.59 -10.94 24.96
N LEU A 13 -9.61 -10.43 24.20
CA LEU A 13 -8.64 -11.25 23.49
C LEU A 13 -7.33 -11.46 24.26
N ALA A 14 -6.91 -10.52 25.12
CA ALA A 14 -5.64 -10.65 25.84
C ALA A 14 -5.57 -11.92 26.71
N PRO A 15 -6.64 -12.34 27.42
CA PRO A 15 -6.61 -13.59 28.16
C PRO A 15 -6.46 -14.85 27.31
N LEU A 16 -6.70 -14.76 25.99
CA LEU A 16 -6.58 -15.87 25.03
C LEU A 16 -5.23 -15.87 24.33
N ALA A 17 -4.45 -14.79 24.40
CA ALA A 17 -3.20 -14.59 23.71
C ALA A 17 -2.01 -14.98 24.62
N GLY A 18 -1.75 -16.27 24.76
CA GLY A 18 -0.61 -16.79 25.52
C GLY A 18 0.64 -17.05 24.66
N GLU A 19 1.65 -17.72 25.25
CA GLU A 19 2.98 -18.03 24.66
C GLU A 19 2.93 -18.76 23.30
N GLY A 20 1.84 -19.40 22.95
CA GLY A 20 1.60 -20.05 21.65
C GLY A 20 0.92 -19.16 20.61
N THR A 21 0.51 -17.93 20.99
CA THR A 21 -0.31 -17.06 20.15
C THR A 21 0.49 -15.93 19.52
N MET A 22 0.37 -15.79 18.20
CA MET A 22 0.87 -14.64 17.45
C MET A 22 -0.29 -13.65 17.23
N VAL A 23 -0.14 -12.41 17.70
CA VAL A 23 -1.13 -11.34 17.49
C VAL A 23 -0.80 -10.61 16.20
N MET A 24 -1.73 -10.64 15.22
CA MET A 24 -1.58 -9.95 13.95
C MET A 24 -2.54 -8.78 13.87
N SER A 25 -2.02 -7.56 13.70
CA SER A 25 -2.81 -6.33 13.65
C SER A 25 -2.75 -5.65 12.29
N MET A 26 -3.92 -5.41 11.70
CA MET A 26 -4.08 -4.61 10.47
C MET A 26 -4.50 -3.16 10.77
N LEU A 27 -4.35 -2.71 12.01
CA LEU A 27 -4.80 -1.40 12.44
C LEU A 27 -3.80 -0.32 12.02
N ALA A 28 -4.24 0.61 11.18
CA ALA A 28 -3.46 1.81 10.88
C ALA A 28 -3.27 2.64 12.16
N GLY A 29 -2.06 3.18 12.36
CA GLY A 29 -1.76 4.02 13.51
C GLY A 29 -1.58 3.30 14.85
N VAL A 30 -1.67 1.98 14.93
CA VAL A 30 -1.38 1.20 16.15
C VAL A 30 0.02 0.59 16.03
N GLN A 31 0.97 1.09 16.82
CA GLN A 31 2.37 0.68 16.78
C GLN A 31 2.62 -0.64 17.52
N LEU A 32 3.73 -1.32 17.19
CA LEU A 32 4.14 -2.59 17.82
C LEU A 32 4.25 -2.48 19.33
N GLU A 33 4.88 -1.41 19.84
CA GLU A 33 5.00 -1.17 21.27
C GLU A 33 3.62 -1.14 21.97
N SER A 34 2.64 -0.48 21.33
CA SER A 34 1.27 -0.40 21.83
C SER A 34 0.54 -1.75 21.82
N LEU A 35 0.81 -2.59 20.81
CA LEU A 35 0.27 -3.95 20.75
C LEU A 35 0.92 -4.86 21.78
N GLN A 36 2.23 -4.82 21.93
CA GLN A 36 2.98 -5.61 22.90
C GLN A 36 2.56 -5.30 24.33
N ALA A 37 2.36 -4.01 24.66
CA ALA A 37 1.87 -3.61 25.97
C ALA A 37 0.46 -4.14 26.29
N ARG A 38 -0.37 -4.34 25.28
CA ARG A 38 -1.75 -4.84 25.41
C ARG A 38 -1.85 -6.38 25.40
N PHE A 39 -0.86 -7.05 24.83
CA PHE A 39 -0.78 -8.52 24.73
C PHE A 39 0.57 -9.02 25.29
N PRO A 40 0.82 -8.80 26.61
CA PRO A 40 2.13 -9.09 27.21
C PRO A 40 2.49 -10.58 27.20
N ASP A 41 1.49 -11.46 27.24
CA ASP A 41 1.67 -12.92 27.27
C ASP A 41 1.72 -13.57 25.87
N ALA A 42 1.48 -12.79 24.82
CA ALA A 42 1.54 -13.28 23.45
C ALA A 42 3.00 -13.63 23.06
N ARG A 43 3.18 -14.71 22.27
CA ARG A 43 4.47 -15.07 21.67
C ARG A 43 5.11 -13.92 20.89
N GLY A 44 4.29 -13.06 20.28
CA GLY A 44 4.74 -11.89 19.56
C GLY A 44 3.59 -11.13 18.91
N CYS A 45 3.88 -9.89 18.53
CA CYS A 45 2.96 -9.03 17.80
C CYS A 45 3.53 -8.71 16.42
N VAL A 46 2.68 -8.74 15.40
CA VAL A 46 3.01 -8.42 14.01
C VAL A 46 2.03 -7.37 13.49
N ARG A 47 2.53 -6.29 12.94
CA ARG A 47 1.73 -5.37 12.13
C ARG A 47 1.68 -5.90 10.71
N VAL A 48 0.50 -5.88 10.12
CA VAL A 48 0.26 -6.38 8.76
C VAL A 48 -0.53 -5.33 8.00
N MET A 49 -0.02 -4.87 6.87
CA MET A 49 -0.72 -3.90 6.03
C MET A 49 -0.97 -4.48 4.65
N PRO A 50 -2.11 -5.14 4.43
CA PRO A 50 -2.58 -5.55 3.12
C PRO A 50 -3.41 -4.43 2.46
N ASN A 51 -3.94 -4.72 1.28
CA ASN A 51 -5.00 -3.94 0.65
C ASN A 51 -6.06 -4.85 -0.01
N LEU A 52 -7.07 -4.26 -0.66
CA LEU A 52 -8.18 -5.03 -1.24
C LEU A 52 -7.78 -6.00 -2.35
N ALA A 53 -6.58 -5.87 -2.95
CA ALA A 53 -6.09 -6.80 -3.95
C ALA A 53 -5.76 -8.20 -3.40
N VAL A 54 -5.86 -8.43 -2.08
CA VAL A 54 -5.82 -9.77 -1.47
C VAL A 54 -6.87 -10.70 -2.09
N SER A 55 -8.03 -10.18 -2.50
CA SER A 55 -9.07 -10.96 -3.17
C SER A 55 -8.63 -11.53 -4.52
N LEU A 56 -7.57 -10.98 -5.09
CA LEU A 56 -6.98 -11.39 -6.36
C LEU A 56 -5.64 -12.13 -6.17
N GLY A 57 -5.15 -12.29 -4.94
CA GLY A 57 -3.80 -12.81 -4.67
C GLY A 57 -2.68 -11.89 -5.17
N LYS A 58 -2.95 -10.59 -5.30
CA LYS A 58 -2.02 -9.58 -5.87
C LYS A 58 -1.72 -8.41 -4.94
N ALA A 59 -2.02 -8.53 -3.66
CA ALA A 59 -1.77 -7.43 -2.73
C ALA A 59 -0.29 -7.35 -2.36
N PRO A 60 0.36 -6.19 -2.40
CA PRO A 60 1.54 -5.96 -1.60
C PRO A 60 1.14 -5.99 -0.12
N ILE A 61 1.94 -6.64 0.74
CA ILE A 61 1.61 -6.81 2.16
C ILE A 61 2.83 -6.41 2.99
N GLY A 62 2.78 -5.26 3.64
CA GLY A 62 3.82 -4.85 4.58
C GLY A 62 3.70 -5.59 5.91
N LEU A 63 4.80 -6.14 6.40
CA LEU A 63 4.90 -6.82 7.69
C LEU A 63 5.93 -6.10 8.56
N ALA A 64 5.61 -5.86 9.84
CA ALA A 64 6.58 -5.38 10.82
C ALA A 64 6.42 -6.14 12.13
N ALA A 65 7.53 -6.53 12.74
CA ALA A 65 7.59 -7.20 14.04
C ALA A 65 8.95 -6.95 14.69
N GLN A 66 9.02 -7.18 16.00
CA GLN A 66 10.26 -7.17 16.77
C GLN A 66 10.44 -8.52 17.47
N GLY A 67 11.71 -8.95 17.65
CA GLY A 67 12.07 -10.11 18.45
C GLY A 67 11.68 -11.47 17.88
N LEU A 68 11.25 -11.56 16.61
CA LEU A 68 10.95 -12.82 15.94
C LEU A 68 12.22 -13.43 15.34
N ASP A 69 12.39 -14.74 15.52
CA ASP A 69 13.43 -15.54 14.85
C ASP A 69 13.16 -15.65 13.33
N GLU A 70 14.19 -16.03 12.57
CA GLU A 70 14.13 -16.13 11.12
C GLU A 70 13.13 -17.22 10.65
N ASP A 71 12.99 -18.33 11.36
CA ASP A 71 12.06 -19.40 11.02
C ASP A 71 10.62 -18.90 11.13
N THR A 72 10.29 -18.19 12.20
CA THR A 72 8.98 -17.56 12.39
C THR A 72 8.72 -16.48 11.33
N ARG A 73 9.72 -15.67 10.99
CA ARG A 73 9.60 -14.68 9.91
C ARG A 73 9.36 -15.34 8.56
N GLY A 74 10.07 -16.42 8.24
CA GLY A 74 9.88 -17.21 7.03
C GLY A 74 8.48 -17.80 6.96
N ALA A 75 8.01 -18.45 8.03
CA ALA A 75 6.68 -19.03 8.10
C ALA A 75 5.56 -17.98 7.91
N LEU A 76 5.75 -16.75 8.38
CA LEU A 76 4.79 -15.66 8.18
C LEU A 76 4.79 -15.18 6.72
N LEU A 77 5.94 -15.09 6.05
CA LEU A 77 5.97 -14.81 4.62
C LEU A 77 5.18 -15.86 3.83
N ASP A 78 5.45 -17.15 4.08
CA ASP A 78 4.76 -18.26 3.42
C ASP A 78 3.25 -18.24 3.68
N PHE A 79 2.83 -17.88 4.89
CA PHE A 79 1.42 -17.74 5.26
C PHE A 79 0.69 -16.67 4.42
N TYR A 80 1.38 -15.56 4.11
CA TYR A 80 0.79 -14.46 3.34
C TYR A 80 0.99 -14.57 1.82
N LEU A 81 1.89 -15.42 1.32
CA LEU A 81 2.14 -15.62 -0.13
C LEU A 81 0.89 -15.84 -0.98
N PRO A 82 -0.12 -16.64 -0.55
CA PRO A 82 -1.34 -16.82 -1.35
C PRO A 82 -2.17 -15.54 -1.54
N LEU A 83 -1.95 -14.53 -0.71
CA LEU A 83 -2.66 -13.25 -0.75
C LEU A 83 -1.95 -12.19 -1.61
N GLY A 84 -0.67 -12.43 -1.95
CA GLY A 84 0.10 -11.52 -2.79
C GLY A 84 1.59 -11.54 -2.50
N THR A 85 2.20 -10.37 -2.35
CA THR A 85 3.64 -10.20 -2.15
C THR A 85 3.90 -9.66 -0.73
N PRO A 86 4.16 -10.53 0.27
CA PRO A 86 4.51 -10.09 1.63
C PRO A 86 5.97 -9.63 1.67
N GLU A 87 6.23 -8.55 2.43
CA GLU A 87 7.55 -7.98 2.59
C GLU A 87 7.75 -7.46 4.03
N TRP A 88 8.90 -7.80 4.64
CA TRP A 88 9.28 -7.26 5.94
C TRP A 88 9.81 -5.84 5.80
N VAL A 89 9.24 -4.93 6.60
CA VAL A 89 9.63 -3.52 6.65
C VAL A 89 9.95 -3.11 8.08
N GLY A 90 10.69 -2.02 8.24
CA GLY A 90 10.96 -1.44 9.55
C GLY A 90 9.72 -0.77 10.13
N GLU A 91 9.55 -0.85 11.46
CA GLU A 91 8.46 -0.17 12.17
C GLU A 91 8.44 1.34 11.88
N ASP A 92 9.61 1.98 11.82
CA ASP A 92 9.75 3.42 11.54
C ASP A 92 9.21 3.80 10.14
N SER A 93 9.21 2.86 9.21
CA SER A 93 8.71 3.04 7.84
C SER A 93 7.25 2.63 7.67
N PHE A 94 6.65 1.98 8.67
CA PHE A 94 5.36 1.30 8.51
C PHE A 94 4.21 2.26 8.16
N ASP A 95 4.21 3.49 8.67
CA ASP A 95 3.17 4.47 8.33
C ASP A 95 3.30 4.95 6.87
N LEU A 96 4.53 5.02 6.33
CA LEU A 96 4.75 5.27 4.91
C LEU A 96 4.32 4.07 4.05
N VAL A 97 4.61 2.85 4.50
CA VAL A 97 4.13 1.62 3.85
C VAL A 97 2.60 1.57 3.87
N THR A 98 1.96 1.96 4.99
CA THR A 98 0.50 2.08 5.07
C THR A 98 -0.04 3.08 4.05
N ALA A 99 0.60 4.22 3.87
CA ALA A 99 0.22 5.21 2.87
C ALA A 99 0.36 4.67 1.44
N LEU A 100 1.47 3.97 1.14
CA LEU A 100 1.75 3.42 -0.18
C LEU A 100 0.88 2.20 -0.50
N VAL A 101 0.83 1.22 0.40
CA VAL A 101 0.17 -0.07 0.19
C VAL A 101 -1.33 0.00 0.48
N GLY A 102 -1.70 0.59 1.63
CA GLY A 102 -3.09 0.66 2.07
C GLY A 102 -3.90 1.72 1.32
N SER A 103 -3.35 2.92 1.16
CA SER A 103 -4.04 4.03 0.48
C SER A 103 -3.77 4.09 -1.02
N GLY A 104 -2.64 3.56 -1.49
CA GLY A 104 -2.20 3.60 -2.88
C GLY A 104 -3.25 3.17 -3.91
N PRO A 105 -4.03 2.09 -3.70
CA PRO A 105 -5.09 1.71 -4.62
C PRO A 105 -6.09 2.83 -4.92
N ALA A 106 -6.45 3.64 -3.92
CA ALA A 106 -7.34 4.79 -4.12
C ALA A 106 -6.70 5.87 -5.01
N PHE A 107 -5.37 6.06 -4.92
CA PHE A 107 -4.64 6.99 -5.78
C PHE A 107 -4.62 6.50 -7.24
N VAL A 108 -4.44 5.19 -7.44
CA VAL A 108 -4.52 4.57 -8.78
C VAL A 108 -5.94 4.69 -9.35
N TYR A 109 -6.99 4.44 -8.56
CA TYR A 109 -8.37 4.61 -9.03
C TYR A 109 -8.65 6.07 -9.42
N ARG A 110 -8.15 7.04 -8.65
CA ARG A 110 -8.28 8.46 -8.98
C ARG A 110 -7.50 8.82 -10.24
N PHE A 111 -6.33 8.23 -10.46
CA PHE A 111 -5.55 8.43 -11.67
C PHE A 111 -6.29 7.90 -12.90
N ILE A 112 -6.86 6.69 -12.84
CA ILE A 112 -7.64 6.09 -13.93
C ILE A 112 -8.86 6.99 -14.26
N ASP A 113 -9.58 7.42 -13.24
CA ASP A 113 -10.73 8.33 -13.37
C ASP A 113 -10.33 9.65 -14.06
N ALA A 114 -9.23 10.25 -13.61
CA ALA A 114 -8.71 11.50 -14.17
C ALA A 114 -8.28 11.35 -15.64
N LEU A 115 -7.65 10.22 -16.01
CA LEU A 115 -7.30 9.92 -17.42
C LEU A 115 -8.54 9.82 -18.29
N GLY A 116 -9.55 9.06 -17.87
CA GLY A 116 -10.81 8.95 -18.60
C GLY A 116 -11.49 10.31 -18.77
N ALA A 117 -11.59 11.09 -17.69
CA ALA A 117 -12.14 12.43 -17.73
C ALA A 117 -11.36 13.40 -18.62
N ALA A 118 -10.03 13.30 -18.66
CA ALA A 118 -9.19 14.10 -19.55
C ALA A 118 -9.45 13.75 -21.02
N ALA A 119 -9.50 12.45 -21.35
CA ALA A 119 -9.80 11.98 -22.71
C ALA A 119 -11.20 12.44 -23.17
N THR A 120 -12.19 12.41 -22.27
CA THR A 120 -13.54 12.93 -22.56
C THR A 120 -13.53 14.42 -22.87
N ARG A 121 -12.80 15.23 -22.08
CA ARG A 121 -12.65 16.68 -22.37
C ARG A 121 -11.96 16.97 -23.70
N LEU A 122 -11.16 16.02 -24.17
CA LEU A 122 -10.48 16.11 -25.47
C LEU A 122 -11.27 15.52 -26.65
N GLY A 123 -12.49 15.03 -26.40
CA GLY A 123 -13.44 14.65 -27.45
C GLY A 123 -13.77 13.15 -27.59
N LEU A 124 -13.24 12.29 -26.70
CA LEU A 124 -13.71 10.89 -26.69
C LEU A 124 -15.06 10.78 -26.00
N PRO A 125 -15.94 9.85 -26.45
CA PRO A 125 -17.15 9.50 -25.72
C PRO A 125 -16.81 9.02 -24.29
N GLU A 126 -17.56 9.44 -23.29
CA GLU A 126 -17.25 9.21 -21.87
C GLU A 126 -17.05 7.71 -21.54
N ASP A 127 -17.99 6.86 -21.96
CA ASP A 127 -17.93 5.42 -21.70
C ASP A 127 -16.74 4.75 -22.37
N GLU A 128 -16.37 5.23 -23.55
CA GLU A 128 -15.21 4.71 -24.30
C GLU A 128 -13.91 5.13 -23.63
N ALA A 129 -13.79 6.41 -23.23
CA ALA A 129 -12.64 6.95 -22.52
C ALA A 129 -12.39 6.23 -21.20
N ARG A 130 -13.43 5.93 -20.41
CA ARG A 130 -13.33 5.17 -19.16
C ARG A 130 -12.83 3.75 -19.35
N ARG A 131 -13.41 3.01 -20.35
CA ARG A 131 -12.97 1.63 -20.63
C ARG A 131 -11.53 1.59 -21.12
N LEU A 132 -11.14 2.48 -22.01
CA LEU A 132 -9.78 2.56 -22.53
C LEU A 132 -8.77 2.93 -21.46
N ALA A 133 -9.07 3.89 -20.60
CA ALA A 133 -8.19 4.29 -19.49
C ALA A 133 -7.95 3.12 -18.50
N LEU A 134 -9.00 2.40 -18.11
CA LEU A 134 -8.87 1.25 -17.22
C LEU A 134 -8.03 0.13 -17.88
N SER A 135 -8.37 -0.28 -19.09
CA SER A 135 -7.67 -1.36 -19.80
C SER A 135 -6.21 -1.03 -20.08
N MET A 136 -5.91 0.23 -20.39
CA MET A 136 -4.53 0.70 -20.58
C MET A 136 -3.72 0.58 -19.30
N VAL A 137 -4.24 1.03 -18.16
CA VAL A 137 -3.54 0.95 -16.87
C VAL A 137 -3.34 -0.51 -16.44
N GLU A 138 -4.35 -1.36 -16.62
CA GLU A 138 -4.25 -2.80 -16.33
C GLU A 138 -3.12 -3.44 -17.15
N GLY A 139 -3.11 -3.22 -18.48
CA GLY A 139 -2.08 -3.76 -19.36
C GLY A 139 -0.67 -3.23 -19.05
N ALA A 140 -0.55 -1.94 -18.76
CA ALA A 140 0.74 -1.33 -18.43
C ALA A 140 1.29 -1.88 -17.08
N ALA A 141 0.43 -2.05 -16.06
CA ALA A 141 0.82 -2.60 -14.78
C ALA A 141 1.23 -4.08 -14.90
N ASP A 142 0.47 -4.88 -15.65
CA ASP A 142 0.78 -6.30 -15.87
C ASP A 142 2.09 -6.46 -16.65
N LEU A 143 2.34 -5.63 -17.66
CA LEU A 143 3.61 -5.62 -18.38
C LEU A 143 4.78 -5.23 -17.50
N ALA A 144 4.63 -4.16 -16.68
CA ALA A 144 5.68 -3.71 -15.77
C ALA A 144 6.03 -4.79 -14.72
N SER A 145 5.03 -5.51 -14.20
CA SER A 145 5.24 -6.56 -13.19
C SER A 145 6.03 -7.78 -13.73
N ARG A 146 6.03 -8.00 -15.03
CA ARG A 146 6.71 -9.14 -15.72
C ARG A 146 7.99 -8.74 -16.43
N SER A 147 8.28 -7.45 -16.51
CA SER A 147 9.44 -6.92 -17.21
C SER A 147 10.71 -7.02 -16.36
N PRO A 148 11.89 -7.28 -16.97
CA PRO A 148 13.18 -7.11 -16.31
C PRO A 148 13.57 -5.63 -16.13
N HIS A 149 12.87 -4.70 -16.80
CA HIS A 149 13.12 -3.26 -16.75
C HIS A 149 12.23 -2.61 -15.70
N ASP A 150 12.75 -1.62 -15.00
CA ASP A 150 11.96 -0.81 -14.09
C ASP A 150 10.94 0.09 -14.85
N PRO A 151 9.89 0.60 -14.17
CA PRO A 151 8.85 1.39 -14.82
C PRO A 151 9.36 2.66 -15.52
N GLY A 152 10.44 3.29 -15.02
CA GLY A 152 11.06 4.46 -15.65
C GLY A 152 11.70 4.08 -16.99
N GLN A 153 12.45 2.98 -17.01
CA GLN A 153 13.03 2.45 -18.27
C GLN A 153 11.94 2.06 -19.27
N LEU A 154 10.85 1.44 -18.81
CA LEU A 154 9.72 1.12 -19.69
C LEU A 154 9.08 2.36 -20.31
N ALA A 155 8.92 3.43 -19.54
CA ALA A 155 8.41 4.70 -20.05
C ALA A 155 9.32 5.28 -21.14
N ASP A 156 10.65 5.26 -20.94
CA ASP A 156 11.61 5.74 -21.92
C ASP A 156 11.65 4.88 -23.19
N MET A 157 11.51 3.56 -23.05
CA MET A 157 11.52 2.63 -24.20
C MET A 157 10.35 2.87 -25.17
N VAL A 158 9.20 3.33 -24.68
CA VAL A 158 8.04 3.64 -25.54
C VAL A 158 7.99 5.11 -25.99
N ALA A 159 8.95 5.94 -25.53
CA ALA A 159 9.02 7.37 -25.78
C ALA A 159 10.04 7.70 -26.87
N SER A 160 9.71 7.47 -28.14
CA SER A 160 10.59 7.87 -29.25
C SER A 160 10.77 9.39 -29.30
N LYS A 161 11.99 9.83 -29.72
CA LYS A 161 12.32 11.25 -29.85
C LYS A 161 11.36 11.97 -30.79
N GLY A 162 10.69 13.02 -30.31
CA GLY A 162 9.70 13.78 -31.08
C GLY A 162 8.37 13.06 -31.28
N GLY A 163 8.16 11.90 -30.63
CA GLY A 163 6.91 11.15 -30.68
C GLY A 163 5.85 11.67 -29.69
N THR A 164 4.62 11.21 -29.85
CA THR A 164 3.48 11.59 -29.01
C THR A 164 3.67 11.22 -27.54
N THR A 165 4.26 10.04 -27.27
CA THR A 165 4.56 9.60 -25.90
C THR A 165 5.54 10.54 -25.22
N ARG A 166 6.65 10.93 -25.90
CA ARG A 166 7.62 11.87 -25.34
C ARG A 166 6.99 13.22 -25.01
N ALA A 167 6.16 13.76 -25.91
CA ALA A 167 5.46 15.01 -25.66
C ALA A 167 4.53 14.93 -24.43
N GLY A 168 3.88 13.81 -24.20
CA GLY A 168 3.07 13.59 -23.00
C GLY A 168 3.90 13.44 -21.71
N LEU A 169 5.02 12.70 -21.78
CA LEU A 169 5.93 12.53 -20.64
C LEU A 169 6.59 13.85 -20.25
N ASP A 170 6.96 14.70 -21.22
CA ASP A 170 7.54 16.02 -20.95
C ASP A 170 6.61 16.88 -20.07
N VAL A 171 5.28 16.74 -20.20
CA VAL A 171 4.31 17.40 -19.31
C VAL A 171 4.32 16.82 -17.90
N LEU A 172 4.42 15.48 -17.77
CA LEU A 172 4.45 14.81 -16.45
C LEU A 172 5.76 15.09 -15.72
N ASP A 173 6.86 15.22 -16.48
CA ASP A 173 8.21 15.41 -15.96
C ASP A 173 8.53 16.88 -15.72
N ASP A 174 7.78 17.81 -16.32
CA ASP A 174 8.02 19.25 -16.17
C ASP A 174 8.08 19.65 -14.68
N SER A 175 9.23 20.17 -14.29
CA SER A 175 9.46 20.58 -12.90
C SER A 175 9.10 19.47 -11.88
N GLU A 176 9.28 18.21 -12.23
CA GLU A 176 8.90 17.03 -11.40
C GLU A 176 7.41 17.00 -11.01
N ALA A 177 6.51 17.49 -11.88
CA ALA A 177 5.11 17.71 -11.54
C ALA A 177 4.42 16.47 -10.94
N LEU A 178 4.53 15.32 -11.61
CA LEU A 178 3.94 14.07 -11.14
C LEU A 178 4.58 13.59 -9.84
N SER A 179 5.92 13.57 -9.78
CA SER A 179 6.68 13.13 -8.60
C SER A 179 6.36 13.96 -7.36
N ARG A 180 6.30 15.30 -7.52
CA ARG A 180 5.93 16.21 -6.42
C ARG A 180 4.50 15.98 -5.94
N LEU A 181 3.55 15.79 -6.86
CA LEU A 181 2.15 15.52 -6.51
C LEU A 181 2.02 14.23 -5.70
N LEU A 182 2.63 13.14 -6.18
CA LEU A 182 2.59 11.85 -5.50
C LEU A 182 3.31 11.89 -4.14
N THR A 183 4.43 12.61 -4.05
CA THR A 183 5.13 12.83 -2.76
C THR A 183 4.22 13.56 -1.76
N GLN A 184 3.45 14.56 -2.20
CA GLN A 184 2.49 15.25 -1.33
C GLN A 184 1.35 14.33 -0.88
N CYS A 185 0.81 13.50 -1.78
CA CYS A 185 -0.24 12.53 -1.44
C CYS A 185 0.24 11.52 -0.39
N LEU A 186 1.42 10.92 -0.60
CA LEU A 186 2.00 9.96 0.34
C LEU A 186 2.33 10.60 1.68
N ARG A 187 2.88 11.80 1.68
CA ARG A 187 3.16 12.56 2.92
C ARG A 187 1.89 12.82 3.71
N ALA A 188 0.84 13.32 3.07
CA ALA A 188 -0.43 13.60 3.73
C ALA A 188 -1.05 12.34 4.34
N ALA A 189 -1.02 11.22 3.63
CA ALA A 189 -1.54 9.95 4.14
C ALA A 189 -0.69 9.40 5.31
N ARG A 190 0.65 9.43 5.21
CA ARG A 190 1.57 9.05 6.28
C ARG A 190 1.36 9.90 7.53
N ASP A 191 1.31 11.22 7.38
CA ASP A 191 1.19 12.16 8.50
C ASP A 191 -0.15 11.96 9.21
N ARG A 192 -1.22 11.64 8.47
CA ARG A 192 -2.51 11.27 9.08
C ARG A 192 -2.42 9.95 9.85
N GLY A 193 -1.66 8.96 9.36
CA GLY A 193 -1.35 7.72 10.09
C GLY A 193 -0.69 8.00 11.44
N ALA A 194 0.34 8.86 11.45
CA ALA A 194 1.03 9.28 12.66
C ALA A 194 0.13 10.08 13.64
N GLU A 195 -0.82 10.87 13.14
CA GLU A 195 -1.83 11.54 13.98
C GLU A 195 -2.76 10.52 14.64
N MET A 196 -3.27 9.54 13.87
CA MET A 196 -4.11 8.46 14.40
C MET A 196 -3.39 7.66 15.48
N ALA A 197 -2.08 7.40 15.31
CA ALA A 197 -1.26 6.75 16.32
C ALA A 197 -1.21 7.53 17.63
N ARG A 198 -1.08 8.85 17.56
CA ARG A 198 -1.11 9.73 18.74
C ARG A 198 -2.48 9.78 19.43
N GLU A 199 -3.56 9.73 18.63
CA GLU A 199 -4.93 9.69 19.14
C GLU A 199 -5.23 8.36 19.88
N ALA A 200 -4.72 7.24 19.37
CA ALA A 200 -4.91 5.91 19.96
C ALA A 200 -4.08 5.64 21.23
N ARG A 201 -3.14 6.53 21.59
CA ARG A 201 -2.35 6.46 22.84
C ARG A 201 -3.00 7.21 24.01
N LYS A 202 -4.05 7.98 23.77
CA LYS A 202 -4.80 8.74 24.78
C LYS A 202 -5.95 7.91 25.35
#